data_748950df5b61036b552d2c1cbb352da6
#
_entry.id   748950df5b61036b552d2c1cbb352da6
#
_cell.length_a   1.000
_cell.length_b   1.000
_cell.length_c   1.000
_cell.angle_alpha   90.00
_cell.angle_beta   90.00
_cell.angle_gamma   90.00
#
_symmetry.space_group_name_H-M   'P 1'
#
loop_
_entity.id
_entity.type
_entity.pdbx_description
1 polymer ?
#
loop_
_entity_poly.entity_id
_entity_poly.type
_entity_poly.pdbx_seq_one_letter_code
_entity_poly.pdbx_strand_id
1 'polypeptide(L)'
;VTARYGFAAHPDALLDLRRLPEEIRNRALLELQRLVHGEGTAHPLRGALDGAHKVVLDPEARWRLVVEYRDTRYDLHHDQEVVLIAAGPRRGYTVYRDAQLRLGRINERDAPSPEQLAAARARSPHTLRARNGREAAASPRTELHRAAAPARNR
;
A
#
# COMPACT_ATOMS: atom_id res chain seq x y z
N VAL A 1 -3.42 -29.38 -14.41
CA VAL A 1 -4.49 -28.37 -14.63
C VAL A 1 -3.90 -27.23 -15.45
N THR A 2 -4.48 -26.99 -16.58
CA THR A 2 -4.03 -25.92 -17.49
C THR A 2 -4.51 -24.56 -16.96
N ALA A 3 -3.64 -23.56 -17.00
CA ALA A 3 -4.03 -22.20 -16.65
C ALA A 3 -5.13 -21.70 -17.58
N ARG A 4 -6.17 -21.09 -17.01
CA ARG A 4 -7.28 -20.54 -17.77
C ARG A 4 -7.00 -19.12 -18.26
N TYR A 5 -6.22 -18.39 -17.49
CA TYR A 5 -5.86 -17.00 -17.78
C TYR A 5 -4.35 -16.85 -17.87
N GLY A 6 -3.88 -15.91 -18.69
CA GLY A 6 -2.53 -15.38 -18.60
C GLY A 6 -2.34 -14.60 -17.31
N PHE A 7 -1.11 -14.23 -17.00
CA PHE A 7 -0.79 -13.40 -15.85
C PHE A 7 0.10 -12.22 -16.26
N ALA A 8 -0.26 -11.04 -15.78
CA ALA A 8 0.56 -9.85 -15.85
C ALA A 8 0.50 -9.08 -14.53
N ALA A 9 1.46 -8.21 -14.30
CA ALA A 9 1.48 -7.37 -13.11
C ALA A 9 2.01 -5.98 -13.45
N HIS A 10 1.43 -4.97 -12.80
CA HIS A 10 2.03 -3.64 -12.79
C HIS A 10 3.40 -3.72 -12.10
N PRO A 11 4.46 -3.04 -12.60
CA PRO A 11 5.79 -3.10 -11.99
C PRO A 11 5.81 -2.77 -10.50
N ASP A 12 5.05 -1.75 -10.10
CA ASP A 12 4.94 -1.36 -8.68
C ASP A 12 4.18 -2.39 -7.84
N ALA A 13 3.27 -3.17 -8.43
CA ALA A 13 2.59 -4.26 -7.73
C ALA A 13 3.54 -5.40 -7.37
N LEU A 14 4.56 -5.65 -8.18
CA LEU A 14 5.61 -6.60 -7.85
C LEU A 14 6.44 -6.13 -6.66
N LEU A 15 6.69 -4.82 -6.55
CA LEU A 15 7.33 -4.23 -5.38
C LEU A 15 6.43 -4.33 -4.14
N ASP A 16 5.14 -4.12 -4.30
CA ASP A 16 4.17 -4.31 -3.21
C ASP A 16 4.24 -5.73 -2.65
N LEU A 17 4.23 -6.76 -3.51
CA LEU A 17 4.34 -8.16 -3.08
C LEU A 17 5.61 -8.42 -2.25
N ARG A 18 6.73 -7.82 -2.63
CA ARG A 18 7.99 -7.95 -1.89
C ARG A 18 7.92 -7.32 -0.50
N ARG A 19 7.11 -6.28 -0.33
CA ARG A 19 6.95 -5.55 0.94
C ARG A 19 5.94 -6.20 1.89
N LEU A 20 5.11 -7.13 1.40
CA LEU A 20 4.18 -7.86 2.25
C LEU A 20 4.94 -8.71 3.27
N PRO A 21 4.37 -8.89 4.49
CA PRO A 21 4.84 -9.92 5.40
C PRO A 21 4.89 -11.28 4.70
N GLU A 22 5.84 -12.12 5.05
CA GLU A 22 6.09 -13.38 4.34
C GLU A 22 4.84 -14.26 4.23
N GLU A 23 4.11 -14.44 5.32
CA GLU A 23 2.88 -15.25 5.31
C GLU A 23 1.81 -14.68 4.38
N ILE A 24 1.66 -13.35 4.38
CA ILE A 24 0.70 -12.67 3.52
C ILE A 24 1.13 -12.74 2.06
N ARG A 25 2.42 -12.61 1.80
CA ARG A 25 2.98 -12.78 0.45
C ARG A 25 2.75 -14.19 -0.08
N ASN A 26 2.98 -15.21 0.72
CA ASN A 26 2.74 -16.59 0.33
C ASN A 26 1.27 -16.84 0.01
N ARG A 27 0.35 -16.29 0.81
CA ARG A 27 -1.08 -16.32 0.52
C ARG A 27 -1.43 -15.56 -0.76
N ALA A 28 -0.83 -14.39 -0.97
CA ALA A 28 -1.04 -13.60 -2.19
C ALA A 28 -0.65 -14.39 -3.44
N LEU A 29 0.50 -15.04 -3.43
CA LEU A 29 0.96 -15.86 -4.54
C LEU A 29 0.03 -17.06 -4.79
N LEU A 30 -0.43 -17.71 -3.74
CA LEU A 30 -1.39 -18.80 -3.85
C LEU A 30 -2.73 -18.34 -4.45
N GLU A 31 -3.27 -17.23 -3.98
CA GLU A 31 -4.53 -16.68 -4.50
C GLU A 31 -4.38 -16.24 -5.97
N LEU A 32 -3.26 -15.61 -6.35
CA LEU A 32 -2.98 -15.29 -7.75
C LEU A 32 -2.92 -16.54 -8.62
N GLN A 33 -2.26 -17.59 -8.15
CA GLN A 33 -2.23 -18.88 -8.84
C GLN A 33 -3.64 -19.44 -9.02
N ARG A 34 -4.48 -19.43 -7.98
CA ARG A 34 -5.88 -19.87 -8.07
C ARG A 34 -6.69 -19.05 -9.06
N LEU A 35 -6.52 -17.73 -9.07
CA LEU A 35 -7.18 -16.86 -10.04
C LEU A 35 -6.79 -17.22 -11.47
N VAL A 36 -5.51 -17.45 -11.72
CA VAL A 36 -4.98 -17.85 -13.06
C VAL A 36 -5.60 -19.17 -13.52
N HIS A 37 -5.89 -20.09 -12.59
CA HIS A 37 -6.58 -21.34 -12.91
C HIS A 37 -8.12 -21.22 -12.95
N GLY A 38 -8.66 -20.04 -12.61
CA GLY A 38 -10.10 -19.80 -12.58
C GLY A 38 -10.81 -20.36 -11.33
N GLU A 39 -10.04 -20.66 -10.28
CA GLU A 39 -10.53 -21.28 -9.03
C GLU A 39 -10.65 -20.27 -7.88
N GLY A 40 -9.99 -19.11 -8.00
CA GLY A 40 -9.95 -18.08 -6.95
C GLY A 40 -11.23 -17.26 -6.88
N THR A 41 -11.45 -16.61 -5.75
CA THR A 41 -12.56 -15.69 -5.53
C THR A 41 -12.08 -14.25 -5.52
N ALA A 42 -12.51 -13.48 -6.51
CA ALA A 42 -12.30 -12.05 -6.60
C ALA A 42 -13.66 -11.34 -6.58
N HIS A 43 -13.78 -10.29 -5.78
CA HIS A 43 -15.01 -9.53 -5.61
C HIS A 43 -14.94 -8.21 -6.38
N PRO A 44 -15.96 -7.87 -7.20
CA PRO A 44 -15.95 -6.64 -7.98
C PRO A 44 -15.89 -5.41 -7.08
N LEU A 45 -15.10 -4.43 -7.48
CA LEU A 45 -15.05 -3.11 -6.88
C LEU A 45 -16.00 -2.15 -7.63
N ARG A 46 -16.32 -1.04 -6.99
CA ARG A 46 -17.25 -0.02 -7.52
C ARG A 46 -16.58 1.35 -7.52
N GLY A 47 -17.25 2.33 -8.12
CA GLY A 47 -16.79 3.71 -8.15
C GLY A 47 -15.57 3.88 -9.03
N ALA A 48 -14.55 4.56 -8.53
CA ALA A 48 -13.30 4.81 -9.28
C ALA A 48 -12.54 3.53 -9.68
N LEU A 49 -12.82 2.41 -9.02
CA LEU A 49 -12.24 1.10 -9.32
C LEU A 49 -13.22 0.13 -9.99
N ASP A 50 -14.27 0.65 -10.60
CA ASP A 50 -15.20 -0.19 -11.38
C ASP A 50 -14.44 -0.95 -12.48
N GLY A 51 -14.75 -2.24 -12.62
CA GLY A 51 -14.01 -3.15 -13.49
C GLY A 51 -12.79 -3.83 -12.86
N ALA A 52 -12.28 -3.33 -11.74
CA ALA A 52 -11.30 -4.03 -10.93
C ALA A 52 -11.96 -4.91 -9.86
N HIS A 53 -11.18 -5.84 -9.31
CA HIS A 53 -11.64 -6.79 -8.30
C HIS A 53 -10.69 -6.81 -7.12
N LYS A 54 -11.22 -7.02 -5.92
CA LYS A 54 -10.43 -7.23 -4.71
C LYS A 54 -10.34 -8.71 -4.36
N VAL A 55 -9.19 -9.13 -3.85
CA VAL A 55 -8.97 -10.43 -3.24
C VAL A 55 -8.58 -10.23 -1.79
N VAL A 56 -9.24 -10.93 -0.89
CA VAL A 56 -8.95 -10.90 0.55
C VAL A 56 -7.89 -11.93 0.86
N LEU A 57 -6.82 -11.54 1.55
CA LEU A 57 -5.67 -12.40 1.80
C LEU A 57 -5.66 -13.04 3.19
N ASP A 58 -6.37 -12.46 4.15
CA ASP A 58 -6.37 -12.91 5.53
C ASP A 58 -7.80 -12.93 6.14
N PRO A 59 -8.04 -13.76 7.16
CA PRO A 59 -9.37 -13.85 7.81
C PRO A 59 -9.85 -12.53 8.40
N GLU A 60 -8.94 -11.71 8.91
CA GLU A 60 -9.25 -10.40 9.48
C GLU A 60 -9.44 -9.33 8.40
N ALA A 61 -9.28 -9.71 7.15
CA ALA A 61 -9.51 -8.84 6.02
C ALA A 61 -8.65 -7.55 6.02
N ARG A 62 -7.44 -7.62 6.55
CA ARG A 62 -6.49 -6.50 6.65
C ARG A 62 -5.68 -6.30 5.37
N TRP A 63 -5.48 -7.36 4.59
CA TRP A 63 -4.65 -7.37 3.40
C TRP A 63 -5.46 -7.70 2.16
N ARG A 64 -5.14 -7.01 1.06
CA ARG A 64 -5.86 -7.12 -0.21
C ARG A 64 -4.92 -7.18 -1.40
N LEU A 65 -5.39 -7.85 -2.44
CA LEU A 65 -4.95 -7.62 -3.80
C LEU A 65 -6.01 -6.84 -4.55
N VAL A 66 -5.59 -6.05 -5.52
CA VAL A 66 -6.45 -5.47 -6.55
C VAL A 66 -6.00 -6.02 -7.89
N VAL A 67 -6.90 -6.64 -8.62
CA VAL A 67 -6.66 -7.26 -9.91
C VAL A 67 -7.68 -6.80 -10.94
N GLU A 68 -7.32 -6.87 -12.20
CA GLU A 68 -8.24 -6.74 -13.34
C GLU A 68 -8.16 -7.96 -14.22
N TYR A 69 -9.27 -8.28 -14.88
CA TYR A 69 -9.28 -9.22 -15.99
C TYR A 69 -9.25 -8.41 -17.28
N ARG A 70 -8.26 -8.65 -18.13
CA ARG A 70 -8.08 -7.94 -19.40
C ARG A 70 -8.00 -8.93 -20.54
N ASP A 71 -8.52 -8.51 -21.68
CA ASP A 71 -8.29 -9.25 -22.92
C ASP A 71 -6.82 -9.12 -23.32
N THR A 72 -6.18 -10.23 -23.61
CA THR A 72 -4.79 -10.23 -24.06
C THR A 72 -4.73 -10.31 -25.58
N ARG A 73 -3.94 -9.43 -26.18
CA ARG A 73 -3.68 -9.43 -27.63
C ARG A 73 -2.38 -10.12 -28.01
N TYR A 74 -1.56 -10.45 -27.01
CA TYR A 74 -0.19 -10.91 -27.22
C TYR A 74 0.07 -12.31 -26.71
N ASP A 75 -0.84 -12.89 -25.94
CA ASP A 75 -0.73 -14.25 -25.48
C ASP A 75 -1.43 -15.20 -26.48
N LEU A 76 -0.66 -16.10 -27.08
CA LEU A 76 -1.16 -17.07 -28.05
C LEU A 76 -1.95 -18.21 -27.39
N HIS A 77 -1.91 -18.32 -26.08
CA HIS A 77 -2.50 -19.43 -25.34
C HIS A 77 -3.74 -19.05 -24.52
N HIS A 78 -3.93 -17.74 -24.26
CA HIS A 78 -5.03 -17.25 -23.43
C HIS A 78 -5.70 -16.03 -24.08
N ASP A 79 -7.02 -15.99 -24.04
CA ASP A 79 -7.80 -14.85 -24.51
C ASP A 79 -7.86 -13.72 -23.48
N GLN A 80 -7.67 -14.05 -22.23
CA GLN A 80 -7.69 -13.11 -21.10
C GLN A 80 -6.54 -13.35 -20.14
N GLU A 81 -6.16 -12.30 -19.43
CA GLU A 81 -5.14 -12.33 -18.39
C GLU A 81 -5.64 -11.71 -17.08
N VAL A 82 -5.14 -12.22 -15.98
CA VAL A 82 -5.26 -11.59 -14.65
C VAL A 82 -4.12 -10.62 -14.50
N VAL A 83 -4.43 -9.35 -14.30
CA VAL A 83 -3.43 -8.29 -14.11
C VAL A 83 -3.43 -7.85 -12.65
N LEU A 84 -2.33 -8.07 -11.95
CA LEU A 84 -2.15 -7.55 -10.59
C LEU A 84 -1.84 -6.05 -10.66
N ILE A 85 -2.70 -5.23 -10.04
CA ILE A 85 -2.58 -3.77 -10.02
C ILE A 85 -1.91 -3.27 -8.74
N ALA A 86 -2.31 -3.81 -7.59
CA ALA A 86 -1.77 -3.43 -6.30
C ALA A 86 -1.89 -4.57 -5.28
N ALA A 87 -1.01 -4.58 -4.31
CA ALA A 87 -1.07 -5.45 -3.14
C ALA A 87 -0.70 -4.66 -1.88
N GLY A 88 -1.48 -4.77 -0.82
CA GLY A 88 -1.18 -4.00 0.37
C GLY A 88 -2.27 -4.04 1.43
N PRO A 89 -2.07 -3.23 2.48
CA PRO A 89 -3.03 -3.15 3.57
C PRO A 89 -4.30 -2.41 3.14
N ARG A 90 -5.43 -2.90 3.63
CA ARG A 90 -6.72 -2.18 3.51
C ARG A 90 -6.73 -0.89 4.33
N ARG A 91 -5.96 -0.83 5.39
CA ARG A 91 -5.91 0.31 6.31
C ARG A 91 -5.60 1.61 5.58
N GLY A 92 -6.40 2.65 5.83
CA GLY A 92 -6.26 3.94 5.17
C GLY A 92 -6.56 3.91 3.66
N TYR A 93 -7.20 2.85 3.17
CA TYR A 93 -7.49 2.65 1.74
C TYR A 93 -6.25 2.68 0.84
N THR A 94 -5.07 2.44 1.39
CA THR A 94 -3.78 2.58 0.68
C THR A 94 -3.74 1.72 -0.58
N VAL A 95 -4.09 0.44 -0.49
CA VAL A 95 -4.09 -0.47 -1.64
C VAL A 95 -5.03 -0.01 -2.76
N TYR A 96 -6.17 0.54 -2.42
CA TYR A 96 -7.14 1.03 -3.41
C TYR A 96 -6.69 2.35 -4.05
N ARG A 97 -6.07 3.22 -3.27
CA ARG A 97 -5.49 4.45 -3.78
C ARG A 97 -4.34 4.18 -4.74
N ASP A 98 -3.45 3.26 -4.39
CA ASP A 98 -2.36 2.85 -5.27
C ASP A 98 -2.90 2.26 -6.58
N ALA A 99 -3.96 1.45 -6.50
CA ALA A 99 -4.63 0.92 -7.68
C ALA A 99 -5.23 2.03 -8.55
N GLN A 100 -5.90 3.01 -7.96
CA GLN A 100 -6.46 4.15 -8.69
C GLN A 100 -5.38 4.95 -9.41
N LEU A 101 -4.25 5.22 -8.72
CA LEU A 101 -3.10 5.92 -9.29
C LEU A 101 -2.54 5.17 -10.49
N ARG A 102 -2.32 3.88 -10.34
CA ARG A 102 -1.74 3.02 -11.39
C ARG A 102 -2.65 2.83 -12.59
N LEU A 103 -3.95 2.88 -12.38
CA LEU A 103 -4.97 2.82 -13.44
C LEU A 103 -5.28 4.19 -14.05
N GLY A 104 -4.70 5.28 -13.55
CA GLY A 104 -5.00 6.63 -13.99
C GLY A 104 -6.44 7.07 -13.69
N ARG A 105 -7.07 6.50 -12.65
CA ARG A 105 -8.48 6.71 -12.29
C ARG A 105 -8.65 7.56 -11.03
N ILE A 106 -7.82 8.56 -10.81
CA ILE A 106 -8.00 9.52 -9.73
C ILE A 106 -9.01 10.56 -10.19
N ASN A 107 -10.18 10.56 -9.55
CA ASN A 107 -11.05 11.72 -9.57
C ASN A 107 -10.57 12.69 -8.49
N GLU A 108 -10.34 13.94 -8.85
CA GLU A 108 -10.01 15.00 -7.88
C GLU A 108 -11.06 15.14 -6.77
N ARG A 109 -12.31 14.74 -7.04
CA ARG A 109 -13.40 14.71 -6.07
C ARG A 109 -13.29 13.60 -5.03
N ASP A 110 -12.60 12.52 -5.36
CA ASP A 110 -12.40 11.36 -4.48
C ASP A 110 -10.99 11.35 -3.87
N ALA A 111 -10.15 12.33 -4.22
CA ALA A 111 -8.87 12.53 -3.58
C ALA A 111 -9.10 12.83 -2.10
N PRO A 112 -8.51 12.05 -1.18
CA PRO A 112 -8.67 12.31 0.24
C PRO A 112 -8.16 13.73 0.53
N SER A 113 -8.94 14.49 1.31
CA SER A 113 -8.56 15.82 1.71
C SER A 113 -7.20 15.82 2.42
N PRO A 114 -6.45 16.94 2.40
CA PRO A 114 -5.20 17.04 3.15
C PRO A 114 -5.35 16.66 4.62
N GLU A 115 -6.50 16.93 5.22
CA GLU A 115 -6.83 16.53 6.59
C GLU A 115 -7.00 15.03 6.75
N GLN A 116 -7.66 14.36 5.81
CA GLN A 116 -7.80 12.90 5.80
C GLN A 116 -6.44 12.21 5.63
N LEU A 117 -5.57 12.77 4.79
CA LEU A 117 -4.19 12.30 4.62
C LEU A 117 -3.35 12.50 5.87
N ALA A 118 -3.48 13.65 6.53
CA ALA A 118 -2.81 13.96 7.79
C ALA A 118 -3.30 13.02 8.90
N ALA A 119 -4.61 12.78 9.01
CA ALA A 119 -5.20 11.86 9.98
C ALA A 119 -4.77 10.40 9.73
N ALA A 120 -4.68 9.98 8.47
CA ALA A 120 -4.20 8.65 8.12
C ALA A 120 -2.72 8.46 8.46
N ARG A 121 -1.90 9.49 8.21
CA ARG A 121 -0.47 9.50 8.60
C ARG A 121 -0.28 9.50 10.11
N ALA A 122 -1.07 10.26 10.84
CA ALA A 122 -1.02 10.32 12.31
C ALA A 122 -1.39 8.98 12.96
N ARG A 123 -2.21 8.16 12.30
CA ARG A 123 -2.60 6.82 12.78
C ARG A 123 -1.63 5.71 12.36
N SER A 124 -0.62 6.02 11.56
CA SER A 124 0.39 5.03 11.14
C SER A 124 1.39 4.80 12.27
N PRO A 125 1.66 3.54 12.68
CA PRO A 125 2.62 3.23 13.75
C PRO A 125 4.02 3.78 13.48
N HIS A 126 4.42 3.86 12.21
CA HIS A 126 5.72 4.42 11.82
C HIS A 126 5.82 5.92 12.06
N THR A 127 4.72 6.66 11.89
CA THR A 127 4.70 8.11 12.12
C THR A 127 4.77 8.43 13.62
N LEU A 128 4.15 7.62 14.46
CA LEU A 128 4.23 7.75 15.91
C LEU A 128 5.67 7.51 16.41
N ARG A 129 6.37 6.53 15.86
CA ARG A 129 7.74 6.23 16.24
C ARG A 129 8.72 7.35 15.83
N ALA A 130 8.55 7.94 14.65
CA ALA A 130 9.34 9.07 14.19
C ALA A 130 9.10 10.33 15.04
N ARG A 131 7.86 10.55 15.48
CA ARG A 131 7.49 11.69 16.33
C ARG A 131 8.07 11.57 17.73
N ASN A 132 8.01 10.40 18.35
CA ASN A 132 8.62 10.14 19.66
C ASN A 132 10.16 10.23 19.60
N GLY A 133 10.78 9.84 18.49
CA GLY A 133 12.22 10.01 18.28
C GLY A 133 12.66 11.47 18.14
N ARG A 134 11.83 12.33 17.58
CA ARG A 134 12.11 13.77 17.48
C ARG A 134 11.91 14.51 18.79
N GLU A 135 10.90 14.16 19.58
CA GLU A 135 10.70 14.74 20.90
C GLU A 135 11.82 14.35 21.89
N ALA A 136 12.34 13.14 21.78
CA ALA A 136 13.48 12.72 22.57
C ALA A 136 14.80 13.40 22.18
N ALA A 137 14.92 13.91 20.97
CA ALA A 137 16.10 14.63 20.48
C ALA A 137 16.06 16.14 20.78
N ALA A 138 14.93 16.67 21.20
CA ALA A 138 14.74 18.07 21.56
C ALA A 138 14.85 18.30 23.08
N SER A 139 15.90 17.79 23.69
CA SER A 139 16.26 18.27 25.03
C SER A 139 16.87 19.65 24.91
N PRO A 140 16.36 20.65 25.61
CA PRO A 140 16.98 21.94 25.62
C PRO A 140 18.36 21.81 26.27
N ARG A 141 19.38 22.09 25.54
CA ARG A 141 20.69 22.42 26.14
C ARG A 141 20.47 23.64 27.01
N THR A 142 20.45 23.41 28.29
CA THR A 142 20.59 24.50 29.27
C THR A 142 21.99 25.05 29.08
N GLU A 143 22.07 26.12 28.35
CA GLU A 143 23.27 26.96 28.38
C GLU A 143 23.44 27.53 29.79
N LEU A 144 24.28 26.91 30.57
CA LEU A 144 24.88 27.51 31.72
C LEU A 144 25.93 28.52 31.26
N HIS A 145 25.45 29.65 30.83
CA HIS A 145 26.32 30.81 30.69
C HIS A 145 26.54 31.40 32.06
N ARG A 146 27.54 30.89 32.71
CA ARG A 146 28.08 31.50 33.91
C ARG A 146 29.11 32.52 33.54
N ALA A 147 28.70 33.74 33.41
CA ALA A 147 29.61 34.85 33.37
C ALA A 147 30.31 35.00 34.75
N ALA A 148 31.55 34.72 34.79
CA ALA A 148 32.41 35.11 35.91
C ALA A 148 32.89 36.55 35.69
N ALA A 149 32.47 37.43 36.57
CA ALA A 149 32.98 38.76 36.64
C ALA A 149 34.39 38.74 37.26
N PRO A 150 35.34 39.52 36.76
CA PRO A 150 36.62 39.65 37.38
C PRO A 150 36.53 40.61 38.57
N ALA A 151 36.94 40.17 39.72
CA ALA A 151 37.22 41.05 40.81
C ALA A 151 38.52 41.80 40.56
N ARG A 152 38.45 43.10 40.55
CA ARG A 152 39.62 43.96 40.64
C ARG A 152 39.94 44.14 42.12
N ASN A 153 41.22 44.08 42.42
CA ASN A 153 41.80 45.04 43.37
C ASN A 153 43.30 45.17 43.16
N ARG A 154 43.66 46.42 42.96
CA ARG A 154 44.93 47.17 43.25
C ARG A 154 46.24 46.51 42.94
#